data_7c9fe279985b4cb03c2578ebde475238
#
_entry.id   7c9fe279985b4cb03c2578ebde475238
#
_cell.length_a   1.000
_cell.length_b   1.000
_cell.length_c   1.000
_cell.angle_alpha   90.00
_cell.angle_beta   90.00
_cell.angle_gamma   90.00
#
_symmetry.space_group_name_H-M   'P 1'
#
loop_
_entity.id
_entity.type
_entity.pdbx_description
1 polymer ?
#
loop_
_entity_poly.entity_id
_entity_poly.type
_entity_poly.pdbx_seq_one_letter_code
_entity_poly.pdbx_strand_id
1 'polypeptide(L)'
;MKRYLTGIDWIVNTLDYTAKAQSGIGNHSQIILELKNPLEPKALAEALNSFIQKFPLLNGFPSRAINLCPYWKAPLVKKALPVRVHTVKLNVDSSYLLPLAAQVNAAFQNKREHLVFTLIETGKITFLGMAFDHRILDAKGAEAFLYLFQNYYQNKEPLRISYACPPHLNNWMEKFLAGRQINRFLLSLAKEPPRILPCDPLNEPCKFKVIHLNPGQTERLTGIAYERAGYLMFMPYALARSIQIMHGIFQEKNISGSTYLIPVPIDTRAKEEERKETLFNHFSFFLFKISADKVNDLGGLLTEIKNQMYAQVKNKLPEAIVNASFLLRIASLPLVNFFLKLISKKHFASFYFTCLNNAHQQNKFMQEEVRNIFHLPRTPKPPGVGIFFNRFDNKLNITLSYFDDLLNDQQVNQITKNLEALE
;
A
#
# COMPACT_ATOMS: atom_id res chain seq x y z
N MET A 1 -2.83 -16.42 21.80
CA MET A 1 -3.97 -15.77 21.12
C MET A 1 -3.95 -16.16 19.65
N LYS A 2 -5.13 -16.39 19.02
CA LYS A 2 -5.25 -16.72 17.59
C LYS A 2 -6.22 -15.74 16.93
N ARG A 3 -5.86 -15.22 15.76
CA ARG A 3 -6.76 -14.49 14.88
C ARG A 3 -6.76 -15.18 13.52
N TYR A 4 -7.89 -15.65 13.04
CA TYR A 4 -7.97 -16.26 11.72
C TYR A 4 -7.78 -15.20 10.64
N LEU A 5 -7.06 -15.55 9.58
CA LEU A 5 -6.75 -14.66 8.48
C LEU A 5 -7.92 -14.63 7.48
N THR A 6 -8.24 -13.47 6.94
CA THR A 6 -9.18 -13.32 5.83
C THR A 6 -8.56 -13.85 4.53
N GLY A 7 -9.34 -13.90 3.46
CA GLY A 7 -8.78 -14.23 2.14
C GLY A 7 -7.84 -13.16 1.63
N ILE A 8 -8.12 -11.89 1.90
CA ILE A 8 -7.23 -10.76 1.56
C ILE A 8 -5.91 -10.85 2.33
N ASP A 9 -5.97 -11.13 3.64
CA ASP A 9 -4.74 -11.38 4.41
C ASP A 9 -3.91 -12.52 3.79
N TRP A 10 -4.58 -13.57 3.28
CA TRP A 10 -3.89 -14.70 2.67
C TRP A 10 -3.26 -14.34 1.32
N ILE A 11 -3.90 -13.50 0.52
CA ILE A 11 -3.30 -12.92 -0.70
C ILE A 11 -2.06 -12.10 -0.34
N VAL A 12 -2.14 -11.23 0.66
CA VAL A 12 -0.97 -10.42 1.10
C VAL A 12 0.15 -11.30 1.63
N ASN A 13 -0.17 -12.38 2.37
CA ASN A 13 0.83 -13.37 2.77
C ASN A 13 1.47 -14.08 1.57
N THR A 14 0.72 -14.30 0.48
CA THR A 14 1.26 -14.88 -0.75
C THR A 14 2.19 -13.91 -1.47
N LEU A 15 1.85 -12.62 -1.50
CA LEU A 15 2.73 -11.57 -2.04
C LEU A 15 4.03 -11.46 -1.24
N ASP A 16 3.95 -11.51 0.09
CA ASP A 16 5.14 -11.54 0.96
C ASP A 16 6.01 -12.78 0.70
N TYR A 17 5.37 -13.95 0.57
CA TYR A 17 6.08 -15.19 0.23
C TYR A 17 6.81 -15.07 -1.12
N THR A 18 6.14 -14.50 -2.13
CA THR A 18 6.72 -14.29 -3.45
C THR A 18 7.87 -13.30 -3.42
N ALA A 19 7.70 -12.17 -2.73
CA ALA A 19 8.73 -11.13 -2.58
C ALA A 19 9.98 -11.69 -1.88
N LYS A 20 9.80 -12.46 -0.80
CA LYS A 20 10.90 -13.13 -0.09
C LYS A 20 11.63 -14.16 -0.95
N ALA A 21 10.90 -14.93 -1.76
CA ALA A 21 11.50 -15.90 -2.68
C ALA A 21 12.31 -15.23 -3.81
N GLN A 22 11.97 -14.00 -4.19
CA GLN A 22 12.65 -13.25 -5.25
C GLN A 22 13.86 -12.44 -4.73
N SER A 23 13.71 -11.78 -3.60
CA SER A 23 14.66 -10.77 -3.13
C SER A 23 15.15 -10.98 -1.68
N GLY A 24 14.67 -11.99 -0.98
CA GLY A 24 14.90 -12.14 0.47
C GLY A 24 14.15 -11.12 1.33
N ILE A 25 13.57 -10.06 0.71
CA ILE A 25 12.86 -8.97 1.36
C ILE A 25 11.36 -9.21 1.23
N GLY A 26 10.63 -9.05 2.33
CA GLY A 26 9.18 -9.22 2.34
C GLY A 26 8.41 -8.08 1.65
N ASN A 27 7.09 -8.19 1.70
CA ASN A 27 6.18 -7.13 1.25
C ASN A 27 6.11 -6.04 2.34
N HIS A 28 7.01 -5.07 2.26
CA HIS A 28 7.15 -3.98 3.22
C HIS A 28 6.62 -2.68 2.66
N SER A 29 6.18 -1.80 3.54
CA SER A 29 5.85 -0.41 3.26
C SER A 29 6.33 0.46 4.41
N GLN A 30 6.36 1.76 4.21
CA GLN A 30 6.77 2.71 5.23
C GLN A 30 5.86 3.93 5.21
N ILE A 31 5.46 4.40 6.39
CA ILE A 31 4.83 5.70 6.60
C ILE A 31 5.84 6.64 7.25
N ILE A 32 5.88 7.87 6.80
CA ILE A 32 6.81 8.88 7.25
C ILE A 32 6.04 10.07 7.83
N LEU A 33 6.44 10.51 9.01
CA LEU A 33 6.03 11.77 9.62
C LEU A 33 7.17 12.78 9.51
N GLU A 34 6.87 13.95 8.98
CA GLU A 34 7.73 15.13 9.07
C GLU A 34 7.37 15.91 10.32
N LEU A 35 8.30 16.03 11.25
CA LEU A 35 8.13 16.66 12.54
C LEU A 35 8.88 17.98 12.60
N LYS A 36 8.32 18.95 13.34
CA LYS A 36 8.90 20.27 13.49
C LYS A 36 10.22 20.26 14.26
N ASN A 37 10.27 19.49 15.33
CA ASN A 37 11.42 19.42 16.23
C ASN A 37 11.91 17.97 16.39
N PRO A 38 13.13 17.77 16.87
CA PRO A 38 13.66 16.43 17.18
C PRO A 38 12.87 15.72 18.27
N LEU A 39 12.83 14.38 18.14
CA LEU A 39 12.35 13.50 19.21
C LEU A 39 13.55 12.89 19.94
N GLU A 40 13.43 12.73 21.23
CA GLU A 40 14.44 12.00 21.99
C GLU A 40 14.31 10.49 21.71
N PRO A 41 15.34 9.82 21.11
CA PRO A 41 15.23 8.45 20.64
C PRO A 41 14.90 7.42 21.72
N LYS A 42 15.44 7.64 22.94
CA LYS A 42 15.20 6.74 24.07
C LYS A 42 13.76 6.84 24.57
N ALA A 43 13.24 8.06 24.70
CA ALA A 43 11.83 8.28 25.09
C ALA A 43 10.86 7.71 24.06
N LEU A 44 11.17 7.85 22.74
CA LEU A 44 10.40 7.23 21.67
C LEU A 44 10.40 5.70 21.80
N ALA A 45 11.56 5.07 21.98
CA ALA A 45 11.68 3.63 22.10
C ALA A 45 10.94 3.09 23.33
N GLU A 46 11.04 3.76 24.48
CA GLU A 46 10.34 3.39 25.72
C GLU A 46 8.82 3.48 25.54
N ALA A 47 8.33 4.57 24.97
CA ALA A 47 6.90 4.78 24.72
C ALA A 47 6.34 3.74 23.74
N LEU A 48 7.03 3.48 22.63
CA LEU A 48 6.65 2.47 21.65
C LEU A 48 6.65 1.07 22.26
N ASN A 49 7.66 0.69 23.02
CA ASN A 49 7.74 -0.61 23.67
C ASN A 49 6.59 -0.80 24.66
N SER A 50 6.25 0.22 25.44
CA SER A 50 5.11 0.21 26.36
C SER A 50 3.79 0.03 25.61
N PHE A 51 3.61 0.72 24.50
CA PHE A 51 2.40 0.64 23.68
C PHE A 51 2.25 -0.74 23.01
N ILE A 52 3.31 -1.24 22.36
CA ILE A 52 3.26 -2.51 21.58
C ILE A 52 2.98 -3.71 22.49
N GLN A 53 3.38 -3.67 23.75
CA GLN A 53 3.04 -4.73 24.72
C GLN A 53 1.53 -4.92 24.89
N LYS A 54 0.71 -3.91 24.58
CA LYS A 54 -0.75 -4.00 24.60
C LYS A 54 -1.33 -4.75 23.40
N PHE A 55 -0.52 -5.00 22.36
CA PHE A 55 -0.94 -5.63 21.11
C PHE A 55 -0.15 -6.91 20.80
N PRO A 56 -0.44 -8.03 21.46
CA PRO A 56 0.33 -9.29 21.29
C PRO A 56 0.39 -9.79 19.85
N LEU A 57 -0.59 -9.41 19.01
CA LEU A 57 -0.62 -9.79 17.59
C LEU A 57 0.55 -9.19 16.80
N LEU A 58 1.10 -8.04 17.23
CA LEU A 58 2.28 -7.43 16.60
C LEU A 58 3.55 -8.28 16.73
N ASN A 59 3.56 -9.32 17.56
CA ASN A 59 4.64 -10.28 17.71
C ASN A 59 4.25 -11.68 17.21
N GLY A 60 3.17 -11.77 16.44
CA GLY A 60 2.68 -13.03 15.91
C GLY A 60 3.36 -13.43 14.60
N PHE A 61 2.88 -14.51 14.03
CA PHE A 61 3.30 -15.01 12.71
C PHE A 61 2.19 -15.90 12.12
N PRO A 62 2.13 -16.05 10.79
CA PRO A 62 1.14 -16.89 10.15
C PRO A 62 1.38 -18.37 10.47
N SER A 63 0.30 -19.09 10.71
CA SER A 63 0.28 -20.54 10.99
C SER A 63 -0.99 -21.16 10.39
N ARG A 64 -1.09 -22.48 10.39
CA ARG A 64 -2.28 -23.19 9.91
C ARG A 64 -2.86 -24.11 10.96
N ALA A 65 -4.17 -24.20 11.02
CA ALA A 65 -4.90 -25.14 11.84
C ALA A 65 -5.00 -26.52 11.13
N ILE A 66 -5.43 -27.55 11.86
CA ILE A 66 -5.63 -28.90 11.31
C ILE A 66 -6.67 -28.88 10.16
N ASN A 67 -7.68 -28.02 10.24
CA ASN A 67 -8.70 -27.82 9.20
C ASN A 67 -8.18 -26.93 8.03
N LEU A 68 -6.87 -26.77 7.88
CA LEU A 68 -6.19 -25.97 6.88
C LEU A 68 -6.46 -24.46 6.93
N CYS A 69 -7.30 -23.97 7.85
CA CYS A 69 -7.54 -22.55 8.02
C CYS A 69 -6.28 -21.80 8.47
N PRO A 70 -5.83 -20.77 7.75
CA PRO A 70 -4.71 -19.95 8.17
C PRO A 70 -5.12 -19.02 9.32
N TYR A 71 -4.22 -18.85 10.28
CA TYR A 71 -4.40 -17.93 11.38
C TYR A 71 -3.08 -17.26 11.76
N TRP A 72 -3.20 -16.08 12.34
CA TRP A 72 -2.09 -15.38 12.96
C TRP A 72 -1.95 -15.85 14.41
N LYS A 73 -0.80 -16.40 14.72
CA LYS A 73 -0.49 -16.94 16.06
C LYS A 73 0.32 -15.92 16.84
N ALA A 74 -0.30 -15.29 17.83
CA ALA A 74 0.44 -14.51 18.80
C ALA A 74 1.07 -15.43 19.85
N PRO A 75 2.33 -15.24 20.19
CA PRO A 75 2.99 -16.03 21.23
C PRO A 75 2.37 -15.76 22.60
N LEU A 76 2.35 -16.78 23.45
CA LEU A 76 1.98 -16.64 24.89
C LEU A 76 3.12 -16.02 25.72
N VAL A 77 4.06 -15.37 25.08
CA VAL A 77 5.22 -14.76 25.75
C VAL A 77 4.78 -13.47 26.43
N LYS A 78 5.07 -13.36 27.71
CA LYS A 78 4.77 -12.17 28.53
C LYS A 78 5.53 -10.90 28.08
N LYS A 79 6.57 -11.06 27.25
CA LYS A 79 7.41 -9.96 26.77
C LYS A 79 7.37 -9.89 25.25
N ALA A 80 6.88 -8.77 24.73
CA ALA A 80 6.98 -8.43 23.31
C ALA A 80 8.46 -8.24 22.91
N LEU A 81 8.78 -8.46 21.64
CA LEU A 81 10.09 -8.08 21.11
C LEU A 81 10.22 -6.55 21.20
N PRO A 82 11.39 -6.05 21.64
CA PRO A 82 11.61 -4.60 21.64
C PRO A 82 11.57 -4.06 20.21
N VAL A 83 10.99 -2.89 20.06
CA VAL A 83 10.96 -2.17 18.79
C VAL A 83 12.33 -1.60 18.50
N ARG A 84 12.84 -1.82 17.30
CA ARG A 84 14.08 -1.19 16.87
C ARG A 84 13.79 0.25 16.44
N VAL A 85 14.58 1.17 16.98
CA VAL A 85 14.61 2.58 16.60
C VAL A 85 16.02 2.90 16.12
N HIS A 86 16.17 3.17 14.83
CA HIS A 86 17.42 3.62 14.24
C HIS A 86 17.46 5.13 14.24
N THR A 87 18.60 5.72 14.62
CA THR A 87 18.80 7.16 14.57
C THR A 87 19.89 7.49 13.55
N VAL A 88 19.58 8.43 12.65
CA VAL A 88 20.50 8.91 11.63
C VAL A 88 20.55 10.43 11.72
N LYS A 89 21.76 10.98 11.83
CA LYS A 89 22.00 12.42 11.72
C LYS A 89 22.52 12.73 10.35
N LEU A 90 21.84 13.62 9.64
CA LEU A 90 22.20 14.04 8.30
C LEU A 90 22.64 15.50 8.29
N ASN A 91 23.58 15.80 7.41
CA ASN A 91 23.90 17.17 7.06
C ASN A 91 22.71 17.80 6.30
N VAL A 92 22.60 19.12 6.33
CA VAL A 92 21.45 19.87 5.77
C VAL A 92 21.21 19.55 4.29
N ASP A 93 22.27 19.26 3.53
CA ASP A 93 22.20 18.98 2.07
C ASP A 93 22.02 17.49 1.73
N SER A 94 21.96 16.61 2.74
CA SER A 94 21.82 15.18 2.52
C SER A 94 20.36 14.77 2.33
N SER A 95 20.10 13.85 1.40
CA SER A 95 18.76 13.35 1.15
C SER A 95 18.27 12.46 2.29
N TYR A 96 17.19 12.85 2.94
CA TYR A 96 16.49 12.05 3.97
C TYR A 96 15.86 10.77 3.40
N LEU A 97 15.62 10.72 2.08
CA LEU A 97 15.05 9.54 1.44
C LEU A 97 15.98 8.34 1.44
N LEU A 98 17.30 8.54 1.41
CA LEU A 98 18.26 7.43 1.35
C LEU A 98 18.17 6.48 2.55
N PRO A 99 18.26 6.94 3.82
CA PRO A 99 18.12 6.05 4.96
C PRO A 99 16.71 5.47 5.10
N LEU A 100 15.65 6.19 4.71
CA LEU A 100 14.28 5.66 4.68
C LEU A 100 14.13 4.56 3.63
N ALA A 101 14.66 4.76 2.42
CA ALA A 101 14.67 3.75 1.37
C ALA A 101 15.49 2.51 1.78
N ALA A 102 16.64 2.70 2.43
CA ALA A 102 17.43 1.60 2.96
C ALA A 102 16.64 0.76 3.96
N GLN A 103 15.88 1.39 4.84
CA GLN A 103 15.07 0.70 5.85
C GLN A 103 13.94 -0.12 5.24
N VAL A 104 13.19 0.42 4.26
CA VAL A 104 12.08 -0.31 3.63
C VAL A 104 12.57 -1.44 2.72
N ASN A 105 13.82 -1.36 2.26
CA ASN A 105 14.50 -2.40 1.49
C ASN A 105 15.26 -3.41 2.38
N ALA A 106 15.25 -3.24 3.69
CA ALA A 106 15.87 -4.18 4.61
C ALA A 106 14.88 -5.27 5.05
N ALA A 107 15.35 -6.51 5.13
CA ALA A 107 14.56 -7.59 5.72
C ALA A 107 14.38 -7.39 7.24
N PHE A 108 13.23 -7.76 7.76
CA PHE A 108 13.05 -7.87 9.20
C PHE A 108 13.97 -8.97 9.78
N GLN A 109 14.58 -8.70 10.91
CA GLN A 109 15.57 -9.62 11.51
C GLN A 109 14.94 -10.90 12.09
N ASN A 110 13.66 -10.82 12.42
CA ASN A 110 12.95 -11.92 13.06
C ASN A 110 11.56 -12.07 12.45
N LYS A 111 11.07 -13.32 12.34
CA LYS A 111 9.71 -13.63 11.86
C LYS A 111 8.57 -13.02 12.71
N ARG A 112 8.88 -12.52 13.89
CA ARG A 112 7.94 -11.83 14.80
C ARG A 112 8.12 -10.32 14.80
N GLU A 113 9.07 -9.81 14.04
CA GLU A 113 9.29 -8.38 13.89
C GLU A 113 8.50 -7.90 12.69
N HIS A 114 7.65 -6.91 12.91
CA HIS A 114 6.76 -6.36 11.88
C HIS A 114 6.81 -4.84 11.79
N LEU A 115 7.55 -4.20 12.71
CA LEU A 115 7.70 -2.75 12.78
C LEU A 115 9.15 -2.38 13.09
N VAL A 116 9.68 -1.42 12.34
CA VAL A 116 10.99 -0.80 12.62
C VAL A 116 10.85 0.71 12.42
N PHE A 117 11.40 1.49 13.33
CA PHE A 117 11.36 2.93 13.27
C PHE A 117 12.74 3.49 12.90
N THR A 118 12.74 4.55 12.10
CA THR A 118 13.95 5.29 11.73
C THR A 118 13.71 6.77 11.99
N LEU A 119 14.51 7.33 12.89
CA LEU A 119 14.49 8.75 13.23
C LEU A 119 15.65 9.45 12.51
N ILE A 120 15.34 10.45 11.70
CA ILE A 120 16.32 11.18 10.91
C ILE A 120 16.30 12.64 11.32
N GLU A 121 17.41 13.13 11.83
CA GLU A 121 17.60 14.52 12.22
C GLU A 121 18.40 15.25 11.12
N THR A 122 17.82 16.33 10.55
CA THR A 122 18.48 17.15 9.53
C THR A 122 18.92 18.53 10.04
N GLY A 123 18.85 18.76 11.36
CA GLY A 123 19.11 20.06 11.99
C GLY A 123 17.98 21.07 11.93
N LYS A 124 17.06 20.96 10.94
CA LYS A 124 15.87 21.84 10.79
C LYS A 124 14.54 21.11 10.96
N ILE A 125 14.51 19.86 10.55
CA ILE A 125 13.32 19.03 10.47
C ILE A 125 13.71 17.64 10.91
N THR A 126 12.80 16.93 11.52
CA THR A 126 12.97 15.52 11.87
C THR A 126 11.99 14.67 11.08
N PHE A 127 12.47 13.58 10.50
CA PHE A 127 11.63 12.59 9.87
C PHE A 127 11.59 11.33 10.72
N LEU A 128 10.38 10.85 11.00
CA LEU A 128 10.14 9.57 11.63
C LEU A 128 9.53 8.61 10.61
N GLY A 129 10.30 7.63 10.18
CA GLY A 129 9.82 6.54 9.33
C GLY A 129 9.40 5.34 10.18
N MET A 130 8.20 4.80 9.95
CA MET A 130 7.76 3.51 10.47
C MET A 130 7.66 2.53 9.30
N ALA A 131 8.68 1.69 9.12
CA ALA A 131 8.62 0.56 8.21
C ALA A 131 7.78 -0.56 8.83
N PHE A 132 6.86 -1.12 8.06
CA PHE A 132 5.92 -2.13 8.54
C PHE A 132 5.76 -3.28 7.53
N ASP A 133 5.45 -4.45 8.08
CA ASP A 133 5.09 -5.64 7.35
C ASP A 133 3.64 -5.55 6.87
N HIS A 134 3.44 -5.54 5.55
CA HIS A 134 2.11 -5.40 4.96
C HIS A 134 1.16 -6.56 5.30
N ARG A 135 1.70 -7.70 5.83
CA ARG A 135 0.86 -8.79 6.32
C ARG A 135 0.04 -8.43 7.56
N ILE A 136 0.48 -7.42 8.33
CA ILE A 136 -0.18 -7.02 9.58
C ILE A 136 -0.77 -5.61 9.55
N LEU A 137 -0.33 -4.76 8.64
CA LEU A 137 -0.86 -3.42 8.45
C LEU A 137 -0.99 -3.12 6.96
N ASP A 138 -2.12 -2.58 6.56
CA ASP A 138 -2.23 -1.84 5.31
C ASP A 138 -1.93 -0.33 5.54
N ALA A 139 -1.96 0.49 4.50
CA ALA A 139 -1.59 1.90 4.60
C ALA A 139 -2.49 2.66 5.62
N LYS A 140 -3.81 2.43 5.58
CA LYS A 140 -4.76 3.02 6.54
C LYS A 140 -4.58 2.46 7.94
N GLY A 141 -4.26 1.18 8.06
CA GLY A 141 -3.91 0.55 9.33
C GLY A 141 -2.65 1.14 9.94
N ALA A 142 -1.64 1.51 9.12
CA ALA A 142 -0.43 2.17 9.59
C ALA A 142 -0.72 3.59 10.10
N GLU A 143 -1.56 4.37 9.40
CA GLU A 143 -2.03 5.67 9.87
C GLU A 143 -2.80 5.53 11.20
N ALA A 144 -3.74 4.58 11.27
CA ALA A 144 -4.52 4.31 12.47
C ALA A 144 -3.65 3.83 13.65
N PHE A 145 -2.60 3.06 13.39
CA PHE A 145 -1.63 2.62 14.41
C PHE A 145 -0.92 3.80 15.06
N LEU A 146 -0.44 4.75 14.27
CA LEU A 146 0.21 5.96 14.78
C LEU A 146 -0.78 6.83 15.59
N TYR A 147 -2.02 6.93 15.13
CA TYR A 147 -3.09 7.60 15.87
C TYR A 147 -3.38 6.92 17.22
N LEU A 148 -3.48 5.59 17.25
CA LEU A 148 -3.67 4.81 18.47
C LEU A 148 -2.49 4.98 19.44
N PHE A 149 -1.27 5.01 18.91
CA PHE A 149 -0.08 5.28 19.71
C PHE A 149 -0.15 6.66 20.35
N GLN A 150 -0.52 7.70 19.60
CA GLN A 150 -0.64 9.07 20.14
C GLN A 150 -1.69 9.15 21.25
N ASN A 151 -2.86 8.53 21.06
CA ASN A 151 -3.89 8.46 22.10
C ASN A 151 -3.39 7.75 23.36
N TYR A 152 -2.70 6.62 23.20
CA TYR A 152 -2.11 5.90 24.32
C TYR A 152 -1.04 6.75 25.03
N TYR A 153 -0.20 7.44 24.26
CA TYR A 153 0.84 8.31 24.81
C TYR A 153 0.25 9.43 25.71
N GLN A 154 -0.86 10.03 25.28
CA GLN A 154 -1.57 11.08 26.03
C GLN A 154 -2.36 10.53 27.21
N ASN A 155 -3.18 9.51 27.00
CA ASN A 155 -4.19 9.05 27.96
C ASN A 155 -3.77 7.79 28.74
N LYS A 156 -2.67 7.14 28.33
CA LYS A 156 -2.17 5.86 28.88
C LYS A 156 -3.15 4.69 28.76
N GLU A 157 -4.26 4.84 28.04
CA GLU A 157 -5.26 3.81 27.83
C GLU A 157 -5.24 3.35 26.36
N PRO A 158 -5.13 2.04 26.10
CA PRO A 158 -5.23 1.50 24.75
C PRO A 158 -6.68 1.50 24.28
N LEU A 159 -6.94 2.02 23.08
CA LEU A 159 -8.23 1.83 22.43
C LEU A 159 -8.47 0.36 22.11
N ARG A 160 -9.74 -0.07 22.17
CA ARG A 160 -10.11 -1.44 21.77
C ARG A 160 -9.97 -1.58 20.25
N ILE A 161 -9.24 -2.61 19.82
CA ILE A 161 -9.10 -2.97 18.40
C ILE A 161 -9.96 -4.19 18.13
N SER A 162 -10.73 -4.13 17.04
CA SER A 162 -11.45 -5.29 16.51
C SER A 162 -10.53 -6.10 15.59
N TYR A 163 -10.52 -7.41 15.72
CA TYR A 163 -9.77 -8.31 14.84
C TYR A 163 -10.41 -9.70 14.74
N ALA A 164 -11.73 -9.73 14.81
CA ALA A 164 -12.47 -10.99 14.67
C ALA A 164 -12.54 -11.43 13.20
N CYS A 165 -12.23 -12.69 12.96
CA CYS A 165 -12.46 -13.34 11.69
C CYS A 165 -12.86 -14.79 11.94
N PRO A 166 -13.92 -15.31 11.27
CA PRO A 166 -14.38 -16.66 11.48
C PRO A 166 -13.36 -17.71 11.00
N PRO A 167 -13.23 -18.83 11.74
CA PRO A 167 -12.34 -19.92 11.34
C PRO A 167 -12.86 -20.73 10.15
N HIS A 168 -14.16 -20.71 9.91
CA HIS A 168 -14.83 -21.55 8.93
C HIS A 168 -15.26 -20.76 7.69
N LEU A 169 -15.45 -21.47 6.58
CA LEU A 169 -16.09 -20.96 5.38
C LEU A 169 -17.63 -20.94 5.57
N ASN A 170 -18.11 -19.97 6.34
CA ASN A 170 -19.54 -19.72 6.40
C ASN A 170 -20.05 -19.27 5.02
N ASN A 171 -21.27 -19.66 4.65
CA ASN A 171 -21.90 -19.29 3.38
C ASN A 171 -21.00 -19.64 2.16
N TRP A 172 -20.48 -20.86 2.12
CA TRP A 172 -19.55 -21.30 1.07
C TRP A 172 -20.13 -21.15 -0.35
N MET A 173 -21.47 -21.31 -0.51
CA MET A 173 -22.13 -21.12 -1.78
C MET A 173 -22.02 -19.68 -2.29
N GLU A 174 -22.21 -18.70 -1.41
CA GLU A 174 -22.01 -17.28 -1.75
C GLU A 174 -20.57 -17.03 -2.20
N LYS A 175 -19.58 -17.57 -1.50
CA LYS A 175 -18.17 -17.46 -1.85
C LYS A 175 -17.84 -18.15 -3.17
N PHE A 176 -18.47 -19.28 -3.45
CA PHE A 176 -18.32 -19.98 -4.72
C PHE A 176 -18.91 -19.19 -5.89
N LEU A 177 -20.11 -18.60 -5.71
CA LEU A 177 -20.74 -17.74 -6.72
C LEU A 177 -19.90 -16.49 -6.98
N ALA A 178 -19.38 -15.87 -5.92
CA ALA A 178 -18.42 -14.77 -6.02
C ALA A 178 -17.15 -15.20 -6.78
N GLY A 179 -16.62 -16.37 -6.47
CA GLY A 179 -15.48 -16.96 -7.19
C GLY A 179 -15.73 -17.14 -8.68
N ARG A 180 -16.93 -17.61 -9.07
CA ARG A 180 -17.34 -17.71 -10.48
C ARG A 180 -17.43 -16.33 -11.15
N GLN A 181 -17.98 -15.33 -10.45
CA GLN A 181 -18.07 -13.96 -10.95
C GLN A 181 -16.67 -13.41 -11.22
N ILE A 182 -15.75 -13.51 -10.23
CA ILE A 182 -14.37 -13.04 -10.36
C ILE A 182 -13.63 -13.79 -11.48
N ASN A 183 -13.78 -15.11 -11.56
CA ASN A 183 -13.13 -15.88 -12.61
C ASN A 183 -13.57 -15.46 -14.02
N ARG A 184 -14.88 -15.24 -14.22
CA ARG A 184 -15.40 -14.71 -15.49
C ARG A 184 -14.81 -13.34 -15.82
N PHE A 185 -14.73 -12.48 -14.81
CA PHE A 185 -14.16 -11.14 -14.95
C PHE A 185 -12.66 -11.23 -15.33
N LEU A 186 -11.87 -12.02 -14.60
CA LEU A 186 -10.44 -12.21 -14.89
C LEU A 186 -10.20 -12.82 -16.28
N LEU A 187 -11.04 -13.78 -16.71
CA LEU A 187 -10.96 -14.33 -18.07
C LEU A 187 -11.27 -13.27 -19.14
N SER A 188 -12.16 -12.32 -18.85
CA SER A 188 -12.42 -11.19 -19.77
C SER A 188 -11.22 -10.25 -19.89
N LEU A 189 -10.47 -10.06 -18.81
CA LEU A 189 -9.24 -9.25 -18.80
C LEU A 189 -8.10 -9.93 -19.57
N ALA A 190 -8.04 -11.27 -19.51
CA ALA A 190 -6.94 -12.05 -20.10
C ALA A 190 -6.99 -12.16 -21.63
N LYS A 191 -8.06 -11.69 -22.28
CA LYS A 191 -8.21 -11.78 -23.75
C LYS A 191 -7.18 -10.97 -24.53
N GLU A 192 -6.71 -9.88 -23.97
CA GLU A 192 -5.74 -8.98 -24.58
C GLU A 192 -4.53 -8.82 -23.66
N PRO A 193 -3.29 -8.94 -24.18
CA PRO A 193 -2.11 -8.85 -23.34
C PRO A 193 -1.93 -7.41 -22.80
N PRO A 194 -1.79 -7.24 -21.49
CA PRO A 194 -1.48 -5.94 -20.93
C PRO A 194 -0.03 -5.54 -21.23
N ARG A 195 0.22 -4.24 -21.37
CA ARG A 195 1.58 -3.67 -21.41
C ARG A 195 2.21 -3.77 -20.04
N ILE A 196 3.42 -4.33 -19.98
CA ILE A 196 4.16 -4.52 -18.73
C ILE A 196 5.64 -4.28 -19.02
N LEU A 197 6.30 -3.53 -18.16
CA LEU A 197 7.74 -3.36 -18.23
C LEU A 197 8.42 -4.72 -18.01
N PRO A 198 9.32 -5.15 -18.89
CA PRO A 198 10.10 -6.35 -18.66
C PRO A 198 10.98 -6.13 -17.43
N CYS A 199 10.86 -7.00 -16.45
CA CYS A 199 11.62 -6.90 -15.21
C CYS A 199 12.40 -8.18 -14.96
N ASP A 200 13.68 -8.03 -14.64
CA ASP A 200 14.48 -9.12 -14.12
C ASP A 200 14.20 -9.31 -12.62
N PRO A 201 14.17 -10.55 -12.12
CA PRO A 201 13.99 -10.82 -10.69
C PRO A 201 15.21 -10.44 -9.85
N LEU A 202 16.19 -9.72 -10.39
CA LEU A 202 17.41 -9.31 -9.69
C LEU A 202 17.10 -8.49 -8.43
N ASN A 203 17.99 -8.61 -7.46
CA ASN A 203 17.84 -8.13 -6.10
C ASN A 203 18.21 -6.65 -5.96
N GLU A 204 17.63 -5.78 -6.79
CA GLU A 204 17.84 -4.35 -6.71
C GLU A 204 16.99 -3.69 -5.64
N PRO A 205 17.50 -2.63 -4.98
CA PRO A 205 16.70 -1.87 -4.04
C PRO A 205 15.62 -1.05 -4.76
N CYS A 206 14.42 -1.02 -4.20
CA CYS A 206 13.37 -0.12 -4.66
C CYS A 206 13.78 1.32 -4.34
N LYS A 207 13.70 2.21 -5.32
CA LYS A 207 13.98 3.64 -5.20
C LYS A 207 12.68 4.44 -5.14
N PHE A 208 12.80 5.67 -4.63
CA PHE A 208 11.66 6.55 -4.43
C PHE A 208 11.97 7.97 -4.87
N LYS A 209 10.98 8.62 -5.48
CA LYS A 209 10.88 10.08 -5.61
C LYS A 209 9.61 10.52 -4.94
N VAL A 210 9.66 11.58 -4.14
CA VAL A 210 8.52 12.13 -3.45
C VAL A 210 8.34 13.59 -3.87
N ILE A 211 7.13 13.91 -4.28
CA ILE A 211 6.69 15.25 -4.67
C ILE A 211 5.72 15.72 -3.58
N HIS A 212 5.99 16.89 -3.03
CA HIS A 212 5.15 17.53 -2.04
C HIS A 212 4.51 18.77 -2.66
N LEU A 213 3.21 18.70 -2.95
CA LEU A 213 2.44 19.86 -3.38
C LEU A 213 1.98 20.65 -2.15
N ASN A 214 2.24 21.94 -2.16
CA ASN A 214 1.74 22.84 -1.11
C ASN A 214 0.21 23.02 -1.19
N PRO A 215 -0.44 23.63 -0.19
CA PRO A 215 -1.90 23.79 -0.18
C PRO A 215 -2.46 24.46 -1.44
N GLY A 216 -1.82 25.52 -1.93
CA GLY A 216 -2.27 26.25 -3.14
C GLY A 216 -2.16 25.40 -4.41
N GLN A 217 -1.07 24.64 -4.58
CA GLN A 217 -0.92 23.68 -5.68
C GLN A 217 -1.95 22.56 -5.59
N THR A 218 -2.17 22.03 -4.38
CA THR A 218 -3.15 20.98 -4.13
C THR A 218 -4.57 21.43 -4.44
N GLU A 219 -4.94 22.67 -4.06
CA GLU A 219 -6.23 23.26 -4.33
C GLU A 219 -6.45 23.43 -5.84
N ARG A 220 -5.49 24.02 -6.56
CA ARG A 220 -5.54 24.16 -8.03
C ARG A 220 -5.75 22.81 -8.71
N LEU A 221 -4.92 21.81 -8.39
CA LEU A 221 -5.03 20.47 -8.96
C LEU A 221 -6.41 19.84 -8.66
N THR A 222 -6.93 20.07 -7.45
CA THR A 222 -8.26 19.57 -7.06
C THR A 222 -9.37 20.29 -7.86
N GLY A 223 -9.24 21.60 -8.10
CA GLY A 223 -10.14 22.37 -8.94
C GLY A 223 -10.18 21.85 -10.38
N ILE A 224 -9.00 21.63 -10.98
CA ILE A 224 -8.88 21.05 -12.33
C ILE A 224 -9.51 19.66 -12.40
N ALA A 225 -9.24 18.80 -11.40
CA ALA A 225 -9.85 17.49 -11.32
C ALA A 225 -11.38 17.55 -11.20
N TYR A 226 -11.89 18.54 -10.45
CA TYR A 226 -13.34 18.80 -10.37
C TYR A 226 -13.94 19.21 -11.72
N GLU A 227 -13.32 20.15 -12.40
CA GLU A 227 -13.78 20.62 -13.72
C GLU A 227 -13.76 19.53 -14.78
N ARG A 228 -12.70 18.73 -14.82
CA ARG A 228 -12.48 17.70 -15.86
C ARG A 228 -13.20 16.39 -15.57
N ALA A 229 -13.23 15.96 -14.31
CA ALA A 229 -13.77 14.64 -13.94
C ALA A 229 -15.09 14.72 -13.16
N GLY A 230 -15.39 15.83 -12.51
CA GLY A 230 -16.58 16.04 -11.68
C GLY A 230 -16.26 16.01 -10.17
N TYR A 231 -17.26 16.40 -9.37
CA TYR A 231 -17.14 16.48 -7.93
C TYR A 231 -16.76 15.14 -7.30
N LEU A 232 -15.83 15.13 -6.35
CA LEU A 232 -15.28 13.94 -5.68
C LEU A 232 -14.54 12.93 -6.61
N MET A 233 -14.27 13.30 -7.86
CA MET A 233 -13.64 12.42 -8.85
C MET A 233 -12.12 12.63 -8.97
N PHE A 234 -11.46 13.03 -7.87
CA PHE A 234 -10.00 13.21 -7.87
C PHE A 234 -9.25 11.92 -8.21
N MET A 235 -9.65 10.77 -7.65
CA MET A 235 -8.99 9.49 -7.92
C MET A 235 -9.08 9.08 -9.41
N PRO A 236 -10.24 9.13 -10.08
CA PRO A 236 -10.32 8.90 -11.53
C PRO A 236 -9.43 9.84 -12.34
N TYR A 237 -9.36 11.13 -11.97
CA TYR A 237 -8.49 12.09 -12.62
C TYR A 237 -7.01 11.76 -12.45
N ALA A 238 -6.56 11.53 -11.20
CA ALA A 238 -5.19 11.15 -10.89
C ALA A 238 -4.78 9.85 -11.59
N LEU A 239 -5.69 8.86 -11.66
CA LEU A 239 -5.48 7.62 -12.39
C LEU A 239 -5.31 7.86 -13.89
N ALA A 240 -6.21 8.65 -14.51
CA ALA A 240 -6.15 8.98 -15.94
C ALA A 240 -4.80 9.64 -16.30
N ARG A 241 -4.39 10.64 -15.51
CA ARG A 241 -3.11 11.34 -15.71
C ARG A 241 -1.92 10.41 -15.50
N SER A 242 -1.95 9.55 -14.48
CA SER A 242 -0.92 8.54 -14.26
C SER A 242 -0.81 7.55 -15.44
N ILE A 243 -1.95 7.14 -16.02
CA ILE A 243 -1.96 6.28 -17.21
C ILE A 243 -1.33 7.01 -18.41
N GLN A 244 -1.64 8.28 -18.64
CA GLN A 244 -1.05 9.07 -19.73
C GLN A 244 0.47 9.21 -19.57
N ILE A 245 0.95 9.52 -18.36
CA ILE A 245 2.38 9.64 -18.06
C ILE A 245 3.10 8.31 -18.32
N MET A 246 2.56 7.21 -17.79
CA MET A 246 3.14 5.88 -17.99
C MET A 246 3.06 5.44 -19.44
N HIS A 247 2.00 5.80 -20.18
CA HIS A 247 1.86 5.50 -21.61
C HIS A 247 3.04 6.05 -22.41
N GLY A 248 3.47 7.29 -22.15
CA GLY A 248 4.68 7.86 -22.79
C GLY A 248 5.93 7.00 -22.56
N ILE A 249 6.14 6.52 -21.33
CA ILE A 249 7.27 5.65 -20.99
C ILE A 249 7.18 4.28 -21.70
N PHE A 250 5.97 3.69 -21.74
CA PHE A 250 5.76 2.42 -22.44
C PHE A 250 5.95 2.53 -23.95
N GLN A 251 5.59 3.69 -24.54
CA GLN A 251 5.84 3.98 -25.96
C GLN A 251 7.34 4.14 -26.23
N GLU A 252 8.04 4.95 -25.43
CA GLU A 252 9.50 5.17 -25.55
C GLU A 252 10.26 3.84 -25.50
N LYS A 253 9.87 2.94 -24.60
CA LYS A 253 10.48 1.61 -24.46
C LYS A 253 9.96 0.57 -25.47
N ASN A 254 9.08 0.94 -26.40
CA ASN A 254 8.48 0.04 -27.37
C ASN A 254 7.83 -1.21 -26.75
N ILE A 255 7.17 -1.04 -25.59
CA ILE A 255 6.52 -2.16 -24.89
C ILE A 255 5.28 -2.61 -25.65
N SER A 256 5.28 -3.90 -26.01
CA SER A 256 4.16 -4.55 -26.69
C SER A 256 2.94 -4.70 -25.77
N GLY A 257 1.76 -4.87 -26.40
CA GLY A 257 0.47 -5.01 -25.72
C GLY A 257 -0.50 -3.93 -26.15
N SER A 258 -1.80 -4.20 -25.99
CA SER A 258 -2.88 -3.32 -26.43
C SER A 258 -3.60 -2.62 -25.27
N THR A 259 -3.38 -3.07 -24.04
CA THR A 259 -4.14 -2.60 -22.87
C THR A 259 -3.24 -2.30 -21.68
N TYR A 260 -3.78 -1.52 -20.74
CA TYR A 260 -3.25 -1.34 -19.38
C TYR A 260 -4.18 -2.02 -18.39
N LEU A 261 -3.60 -2.78 -17.46
CA LEU A 261 -4.31 -3.38 -16.33
C LEU A 261 -3.83 -2.73 -15.04
N ILE A 262 -4.73 -2.03 -14.35
CA ILE A 262 -4.39 -1.28 -13.15
C ILE A 262 -5.33 -1.68 -12.01
N PRO A 263 -4.85 -2.45 -11.02
CA PRO A 263 -5.58 -2.68 -9.78
C PRO A 263 -5.47 -1.44 -8.89
N VAL A 264 -6.60 -0.91 -8.46
CA VAL A 264 -6.68 0.24 -7.56
C VAL A 264 -7.29 -0.21 -6.25
N PRO A 265 -6.52 -0.25 -5.15
CA PRO A 265 -7.05 -0.66 -3.86
C PRO A 265 -8.06 0.35 -3.32
N ILE A 266 -9.10 -0.17 -2.68
CA ILE A 266 -10.12 0.61 -1.98
C ILE A 266 -10.27 0.08 -0.56
N ASP A 267 -10.43 1.00 0.40
CA ASP A 267 -10.67 0.65 1.80
C ASP A 267 -12.07 0.04 1.95
N THR A 268 -12.17 -1.06 2.70
CA THR A 268 -13.43 -1.75 2.98
C THR A 268 -13.91 -1.55 4.41
N ARG A 269 -13.20 -0.76 5.22
CA ARG A 269 -13.63 -0.44 6.58
C ARG A 269 -14.89 0.40 6.56
N ALA A 270 -15.81 0.11 7.49
CA ALA A 270 -16.91 1.03 7.77
C ALA A 270 -16.35 2.33 8.38
N LYS A 271 -16.87 3.49 7.97
CA LYS A 271 -16.39 4.81 8.45
C LYS A 271 -16.36 4.92 9.97
N GLU A 272 -17.33 4.29 10.66
CA GLU A 272 -17.40 4.30 12.12
C GLU A 272 -16.37 3.37 12.79
N GLU A 273 -15.78 2.44 12.05
CA GLU A 273 -14.86 1.42 12.55
C GLU A 273 -13.43 1.59 12.06
N GLU A 274 -13.13 2.58 11.20
CA GLU A 274 -11.80 2.81 10.62
C GLU A 274 -10.68 2.78 11.67
N ARG A 275 -10.94 3.31 12.87
CA ARG A 275 -9.97 3.35 13.96
C ARG A 275 -9.91 2.08 14.79
N LYS A 276 -10.95 1.24 14.74
CA LYS A 276 -11.01 -0.03 15.48
C LYS A 276 -10.36 -1.16 14.70
N GLU A 277 -10.43 -1.12 13.38
CA GLU A 277 -9.86 -2.12 12.47
C GLU A 277 -8.46 -1.72 11.99
N THR A 278 -7.53 -1.54 12.92
CA THR A 278 -6.16 -1.10 12.66
C THR A 278 -5.29 -2.21 12.11
N LEU A 279 -5.37 -3.42 12.68
CA LEU A 279 -4.51 -4.52 12.32
C LEU A 279 -5.10 -5.35 11.18
N PHE A 280 -4.20 -5.86 10.33
CA PHE A 280 -4.47 -6.68 9.15
C PHE A 280 -5.01 -5.86 7.97
N ASN A 281 -5.46 -6.56 6.93
CA ASN A 281 -5.75 -5.95 5.64
C ASN A 281 -7.25 -5.83 5.41
N HIS A 282 -7.72 -4.61 5.25
CA HIS A 282 -9.11 -4.26 5.07
C HIS A 282 -9.29 -3.49 3.75
N PHE A 283 -8.95 -4.12 2.65
CA PHE A 283 -9.09 -3.53 1.33
C PHE A 283 -9.65 -4.53 0.31
N SER A 284 -10.17 -3.99 -0.77
CA SER A 284 -10.50 -4.68 -2.01
C SER A 284 -9.92 -3.91 -3.19
N PHE A 285 -10.33 -4.24 -4.41
CA PHE A 285 -9.81 -3.60 -5.62
C PHE A 285 -10.91 -3.20 -6.58
N PHE A 286 -10.72 -2.05 -7.22
CA PHE A 286 -11.18 -1.84 -8.59
C PHE A 286 -10.10 -2.33 -9.55
N LEU A 287 -10.52 -2.96 -10.64
CA LEU A 287 -9.64 -3.48 -11.68
C LEU A 287 -9.95 -2.75 -12.99
N PHE A 288 -9.07 -1.83 -13.38
CA PHE A 288 -9.25 -1.07 -14.62
C PHE A 288 -8.49 -1.74 -15.76
N LYS A 289 -9.16 -1.93 -16.89
CA LYS A 289 -8.57 -2.35 -18.16
C LYS A 289 -8.78 -1.24 -19.19
N ILE A 290 -7.70 -0.56 -19.54
CA ILE A 290 -7.72 0.59 -20.43
C ILE A 290 -7.01 0.23 -21.74
N SER A 291 -7.69 0.45 -22.87
CA SER A 291 -7.07 0.27 -24.18
C SER A 291 -6.06 1.38 -24.47
N ALA A 292 -4.92 1.04 -25.05
CA ALA A 292 -3.82 1.97 -25.29
C ALA A 292 -4.16 3.09 -26.30
N ASP A 293 -5.07 2.82 -27.25
CA ASP A 293 -5.55 3.80 -28.23
C ASP A 293 -6.41 4.91 -27.64
N LYS A 294 -7.04 4.68 -26.46
CA LYS A 294 -7.88 5.64 -25.76
C LYS A 294 -7.11 6.59 -24.84
N VAL A 295 -5.82 6.34 -24.61
CA VAL A 295 -5.06 7.05 -23.56
C VAL A 295 -4.80 8.51 -23.89
N ASN A 296 -4.65 8.87 -25.16
CA ASN A 296 -4.30 10.24 -25.58
C ASN A 296 -5.48 11.24 -25.45
N ASP A 297 -6.72 10.75 -25.46
CA ASP A 297 -7.91 11.55 -25.19
C ASP A 297 -8.28 11.52 -23.70
N LEU A 298 -7.94 12.56 -22.95
CA LEU A 298 -8.22 12.64 -21.52
C LEU A 298 -9.73 12.54 -21.22
N GLY A 299 -10.58 13.16 -22.03
CA GLY A 299 -12.04 13.14 -21.82
C GLY A 299 -12.63 11.74 -21.98
N GLY A 300 -12.25 11.07 -23.07
CA GLY A 300 -12.64 9.69 -23.34
C GLY A 300 -12.07 8.72 -22.29
N LEU A 301 -10.80 8.90 -21.87
CA LEU A 301 -10.16 8.10 -20.83
C LEU A 301 -10.87 8.25 -19.45
N LEU A 302 -11.21 9.47 -19.06
CA LEU A 302 -11.96 9.74 -17.83
C LEU A 302 -13.34 9.11 -17.86
N THR A 303 -14.03 9.19 -19.01
CA THR A 303 -15.34 8.57 -19.21
C THR A 303 -15.24 7.05 -19.07
N GLU A 304 -14.22 6.43 -19.68
CA GLU A 304 -13.99 4.99 -19.59
C GLU A 304 -13.71 4.54 -18.14
N ILE A 305 -12.81 5.24 -17.42
CA ILE A 305 -12.49 4.95 -16.02
C ILE A 305 -13.76 5.05 -15.14
N LYS A 306 -14.55 6.10 -15.29
CA LYS A 306 -15.79 6.27 -14.53
C LYS A 306 -16.82 5.19 -14.85
N ASN A 307 -16.99 4.84 -16.11
CA ASN A 307 -17.91 3.78 -16.52
C ASN A 307 -17.50 2.42 -15.93
N GLN A 308 -16.22 2.07 -15.98
CA GLN A 308 -15.71 0.84 -15.37
C GLN A 308 -15.88 0.86 -13.84
N MET A 309 -15.62 1.97 -13.18
CA MET A 309 -15.81 2.13 -11.74
C MET A 309 -17.29 1.93 -11.37
N TYR A 310 -18.22 2.61 -12.03
CA TYR A 310 -19.65 2.48 -11.77
C TYR A 310 -20.17 1.07 -12.06
N ALA A 311 -19.72 0.45 -13.14
CA ALA A 311 -20.08 -0.94 -13.47
C ALA A 311 -19.60 -1.91 -12.37
N GLN A 312 -18.40 -1.73 -11.84
CA GLN A 312 -17.85 -2.57 -10.78
C GLN A 312 -18.60 -2.37 -9.44
N VAL A 313 -18.96 -1.14 -9.11
CA VAL A 313 -19.81 -0.84 -7.93
C VAL A 313 -21.21 -1.46 -8.09
N LYS A 314 -21.86 -1.24 -9.23
CA LYS A 314 -23.19 -1.81 -9.53
C LYS A 314 -23.22 -3.33 -9.43
N ASN A 315 -22.16 -3.98 -9.90
CA ASN A 315 -22.01 -5.45 -9.89
C ASN A 315 -21.40 -5.96 -8.58
N LYS A 316 -21.18 -5.13 -7.57
CA LYS A 316 -20.57 -5.49 -6.29
C LYS A 316 -19.26 -6.27 -6.44
N LEU A 317 -18.44 -5.88 -7.43
CA LEU A 317 -17.20 -6.60 -7.74
C LEU A 317 -16.19 -6.55 -6.58
N PRO A 318 -15.99 -5.41 -5.87
CA PRO A 318 -15.10 -5.37 -4.71
C PRO A 318 -15.51 -6.34 -3.60
N GLU A 319 -16.79 -6.43 -3.29
CA GLU A 319 -17.32 -7.38 -2.29
C GLU A 319 -17.16 -8.83 -2.76
N ALA A 320 -17.36 -9.08 -4.06
CA ALA A 320 -17.13 -10.40 -4.65
C ALA A 320 -15.66 -10.82 -4.57
N ILE A 321 -14.69 -9.88 -4.75
CA ILE A 321 -13.26 -10.15 -4.55
C ILE A 321 -12.99 -10.59 -3.12
N VAL A 322 -13.50 -9.85 -2.13
CA VAL A 322 -13.34 -10.21 -0.71
C VAL A 322 -13.94 -11.59 -0.43
N ASN A 323 -15.17 -11.85 -0.87
CA ASN A 323 -15.85 -13.13 -0.64
C ASN A 323 -15.12 -14.30 -1.34
N ALA A 324 -14.75 -14.13 -2.61
CA ALA A 324 -14.04 -15.15 -3.37
C ALA A 324 -12.66 -15.47 -2.78
N SER A 325 -11.97 -14.46 -2.23
CA SER A 325 -10.65 -14.63 -1.65
C SER A 325 -10.61 -15.63 -0.49
N PHE A 326 -11.73 -15.81 0.22
CA PHE A 326 -11.84 -16.81 1.29
C PHE A 326 -11.60 -18.25 0.79
N LEU A 327 -11.90 -18.56 -0.46
CA LEU A 327 -11.64 -19.86 -1.05
C LEU A 327 -10.13 -20.15 -1.16
N LEU A 328 -9.29 -19.12 -1.32
CA LEU A 328 -7.84 -19.27 -1.41
C LEU A 328 -7.21 -19.67 -0.08
N ARG A 329 -7.88 -19.47 1.05
CA ARG A 329 -7.37 -19.81 2.38
C ARG A 329 -7.05 -21.29 2.55
N ILE A 330 -7.73 -22.16 1.82
CA ILE A 330 -7.56 -23.62 1.90
C ILE A 330 -6.21 -24.04 1.33
N ALA A 331 -5.75 -23.35 0.29
CA ALA A 331 -4.51 -23.66 -0.40
C ALA A 331 -3.27 -23.14 0.35
N SER A 332 -2.14 -23.83 0.24
CA SER A 332 -0.86 -23.35 0.80
C SER A 332 -0.32 -22.15 0.01
N LEU A 333 0.57 -21.34 0.61
CA LEU A 333 1.15 -20.17 -0.06
C LEU A 333 1.83 -20.51 -1.40
N PRO A 334 2.65 -21.59 -1.51
CA PRO A 334 3.23 -21.98 -2.80
C PRO A 334 2.16 -22.31 -3.85
N LEU A 335 1.09 -22.99 -3.43
CA LEU A 335 0.00 -23.36 -4.35
C LEU A 335 -0.81 -22.14 -4.80
N VAL A 336 -1.14 -21.22 -3.89
CA VAL A 336 -1.79 -19.95 -4.25
C VAL A 336 -0.90 -19.15 -5.20
N ASN A 337 0.39 -19.04 -4.90
CA ASN A 337 1.36 -18.35 -5.77
C ASN A 337 1.43 -18.97 -7.16
N PHE A 338 1.42 -20.31 -7.25
CA PHE A 338 1.38 -21.03 -8.52
C PHE A 338 0.13 -20.69 -9.32
N PHE A 339 -1.06 -20.77 -8.70
CA PHE A 339 -2.32 -20.42 -9.37
C PHE A 339 -2.38 -18.96 -9.78
N LEU A 340 -1.95 -18.04 -8.92
CA LEU A 340 -1.91 -16.63 -9.28
C LEU A 340 -1.01 -16.39 -10.50
N LYS A 341 0.17 -17.01 -10.55
CA LYS A 341 1.07 -16.91 -11.71
C LYS A 341 0.49 -17.53 -12.97
N LEU A 342 -0.26 -18.64 -12.83
CA LEU A 342 -0.90 -19.32 -13.98
C LEU A 342 -2.04 -18.49 -14.57
N ILE A 343 -2.94 -17.99 -13.71
CA ILE A 343 -4.12 -17.22 -14.13
C ILE A 343 -3.70 -15.90 -14.78
N SER A 344 -2.73 -15.22 -14.20
CA SER A 344 -2.27 -13.91 -14.67
C SER A 344 -1.24 -13.98 -15.79
N LYS A 345 -0.75 -15.18 -16.17
CA LYS A 345 0.41 -15.33 -17.06
C LYS A 345 1.60 -14.44 -16.63
N LYS A 346 1.79 -14.26 -15.32
CA LYS A 346 2.75 -13.34 -14.67
C LYS A 346 2.42 -11.83 -14.83
N HIS A 347 1.21 -11.47 -15.25
CA HIS A 347 0.84 -10.10 -15.61
C HIS A 347 -0.33 -9.60 -14.75
N PHE A 348 -0.06 -9.19 -13.51
CA PHE A 348 -1.10 -8.71 -12.58
C PHE A 348 -1.44 -7.22 -12.73
N ALA A 349 -0.48 -6.42 -13.17
CA ALA A 349 -0.64 -4.98 -13.31
C ALA A 349 0.37 -4.41 -14.31
N SER A 350 0.00 -3.35 -15.02
CA SER A 350 0.92 -2.56 -15.83
C SER A 350 1.81 -1.68 -14.97
N PHE A 351 1.24 -1.10 -13.93
CA PHE A 351 1.91 -0.41 -12.83
C PHE A 351 0.97 -0.38 -11.62
N TYR A 352 1.50 -0.12 -10.42
CA TYR A 352 0.68 0.07 -9.23
C TYR A 352 0.21 1.51 -9.11
N PHE A 353 -1.04 1.68 -8.70
CA PHE A 353 -1.63 2.97 -8.43
C PHE A 353 -2.44 2.93 -7.15
N THR A 354 -2.25 3.93 -6.29
CA THR A 354 -3.07 4.11 -5.09
C THR A 354 -3.35 5.59 -4.88
N CYS A 355 -4.57 5.90 -4.49
CA CYS A 355 -4.98 7.25 -4.10
C CYS A 355 -5.67 7.17 -2.75
N LEU A 356 -4.92 7.46 -1.68
CA LEU A 356 -5.44 7.50 -0.33
C LEU A 356 -6.11 8.84 -0.08
N ASN A 357 -7.30 8.80 0.52
CA ASN A 357 -7.95 10.00 1.06
C ASN A 357 -7.10 10.58 2.22
N ASN A 358 -7.51 11.73 2.75
CA ASN A 358 -6.81 12.39 3.85
C ASN A 358 -6.35 11.37 4.90
N ALA A 359 -5.07 11.40 5.23
CA ALA A 359 -4.55 10.70 6.40
C ALA A 359 -5.33 11.15 7.64
N HIS A 360 -5.49 10.27 8.61
CA HIS A 360 -6.11 10.65 9.87
C HIS A 360 -5.38 11.89 10.42
N GLN A 361 -6.11 12.98 10.61
CA GLN A 361 -5.55 14.25 11.06
C GLN A 361 -4.93 14.07 12.43
N GLN A 362 -3.63 13.83 12.45
CA GLN A 362 -2.81 13.76 13.63
C GLN A 362 -1.83 14.92 13.59
N ASN A 363 -2.24 16.06 14.14
CA ASN A 363 -1.43 17.27 14.13
C ASN A 363 -0.24 17.20 15.11
N LYS A 364 -0.19 16.17 15.96
CA LYS A 364 0.89 15.94 16.93
C LYS A 364 1.29 14.48 16.98
N PHE A 365 2.58 14.23 17.13
CA PHE A 365 3.14 12.92 17.46
C PHE A 365 4.02 13.07 18.70
N MET A 366 3.69 12.33 19.76
CA MET A 366 4.16 12.61 21.12
C MET A 366 3.80 14.06 21.52
N GLN A 367 4.75 14.96 21.60
CA GLN A 367 4.50 16.39 21.88
C GLN A 367 4.79 17.28 20.67
N GLU A 368 5.36 16.72 19.60
CA GLU A 368 5.82 17.45 18.44
C GLU A 368 4.73 17.66 17.39
N GLU A 369 4.79 18.80 16.72
CA GLU A 369 3.91 19.15 15.61
C GLU A 369 4.25 18.31 14.37
N VAL A 370 3.24 17.65 13.79
CA VAL A 370 3.36 16.92 12.51
C VAL A 370 3.11 17.89 11.37
N ARG A 371 4.11 18.09 10.51
CA ARG A 371 4.04 18.99 9.35
C ARG A 371 3.55 18.29 8.09
N ASN A 372 3.86 17.02 7.95
CA ASN A 372 3.45 16.21 6.80
C ASN A 372 3.43 14.72 7.13
N ILE A 373 2.59 13.96 6.41
CA ILE A 373 2.56 12.49 6.45
C ILE A 373 2.54 11.98 5.01
N PHE A 374 3.45 11.07 4.68
CA PHE A 374 3.51 10.44 3.36
C PHE A 374 3.98 8.99 3.44
N HIS A 375 3.83 8.24 2.35
CA HIS A 375 4.12 6.81 2.30
C HIS A 375 5.23 6.50 1.30
N LEU A 376 6.08 5.52 1.64
CA LEU A 376 7.05 4.90 0.75
C LEU A 376 6.73 3.40 0.60
N PRO A 377 5.80 3.02 -0.27
CA PRO A 377 5.46 1.63 -0.50
C PRO A 377 6.49 0.98 -1.43
N ARG A 378 7.07 -0.14 -0.99
CA ARG A 378 7.93 -0.96 -1.85
C ARG A 378 7.06 -1.72 -2.84
N THR A 379 7.24 -1.47 -4.12
CA THR A 379 6.49 -2.17 -5.18
C THR A 379 7.05 -3.57 -5.43
N PRO A 380 6.20 -4.61 -5.49
CA PRO A 380 6.65 -5.92 -5.95
C PRO A 380 6.96 -5.92 -7.45
N LYS A 381 7.89 -6.76 -7.88
CA LYS A 381 8.16 -7.06 -9.29
C LYS A 381 7.44 -8.36 -9.70
N PRO A 382 6.80 -8.43 -10.87
CA PRO A 382 6.30 -7.32 -11.67
C PRO A 382 5.13 -6.59 -11.00
N PRO A 383 4.80 -5.35 -11.40
CA PRO A 383 5.40 -4.52 -12.45
C PRO A 383 6.62 -3.71 -12.00
N GLY A 384 6.91 -3.59 -10.70
CA GLY A 384 8.06 -2.89 -10.16
C GLY A 384 8.00 -1.36 -10.22
N VAL A 385 6.92 -0.77 -10.72
CA VAL A 385 6.68 0.68 -10.74
C VAL A 385 5.33 0.98 -10.11
N GLY A 386 5.28 2.06 -9.31
CA GLY A 386 4.03 2.49 -8.67
C GLY A 386 3.98 4.00 -8.46
N ILE A 387 2.78 4.56 -8.59
CA ILE A 387 2.48 5.97 -8.33
C ILE A 387 1.42 6.02 -7.23
N PHE A 388 1.76 6.68 -6.12
CA PHE A 388 0.96 6.68 -4.90
C PHE A 388 0.65 8.10 -4.47
N PHE A 389 -0.64 8.40 -4.33
CA PHE A 389 -1.15 9.69 -3.86
C PHE A 389 -1.65 9.55 -2.44
N ASN A 390 -1.28 10.49 -1.57
CA ASN A 390 -1.89 10.64 -0.26
C ASN A 390 -2.00 12.12 0.12
N ARG A 391 -2.99 12.45 0.94
CA ARG A 391 -3.22 13.81 1.42
C ARG A 391 -2.99 13.90 2.91
N PHE A 392 -2.40 15.02 3.34
CA PHE A 392 -2.30 15.42 4.72
C PHE A 392 -2.42 16.94 4.83
N ASP A 393 -3.35 17.43 5.65
CA ASP A 393 -3.55 18.86 5.96
C ASP A 393 -3.51 19.75 4.70
N ASN A 394 -4.38 19.48 3.73
CA ASN A 394 -4.46 20.17 2.43
C ASN A 394 -3.19 20.08 1.56
N LYS A 395 -2.20 19.29 1.93
CA LYS A 395 -1.03 18.97 1.10
C LYS A 395 -1.25 17.64 0.40
N LEU A 396 -0.87 17.57 -0.87
CA LEU A 396 -0.86 16.33 -1.63
C LEU A 396 0.58 15.84 -1.78
N ASN A 397 0.80 14.59 -1.40
CA ASN A 397 2.07 13.92 -1.59
C ASN A 397 1.91 12.90 -2.71
N ILE A 398 2.88 12.84 -3.63
CA ILE A 398 2.93 11.87 -4.72
C ILE A 398 4.25 11.14 -4.61
N THR A 399 4.19 9.83 -4.40
CA THR A 399 5.37 8.96 -4.35
C THR A 399 5.46 8.13 -5.61
N LEU A 400 6.57 8.23 -6.33
CA LEU A 400 6.97 7.30 -7.38
C LEU A 400 7.91 6.26 -6.77
N SER A 401 7.53 4.98 -6.82
CA SER A 401 8.38 3.84 -6.45
C SER A 401 8.82 3.12 -7.71
N TYR A 402 10.11 2.81 -7.84
CA TYR A 402 10.67 2.22 -9.05
C TYR A 402 11.98 1.45 -8.79
N PHE A 403 12.48 0.78 -9.81
CA PHE A 403 13.78 0.12 -9.83
C PHE A 403 14.59 0.61 -11.04
N ASP A 404 15.92 0.67 -10.91
CA ASP A 404 16.81 1.22 -11.95
C ASP A 404 16.83 0.39 -13.24
N ASP A 405 16.61 -0.92 -13.14
CA ASP A 405 16.48 -1.79 -14.31
C ASP A 405 15.20 -1.50 -15.13
N LEU A 406 14.20 -0.85 -14.52
CA LEU A 406 12.94 -0.52 -15.18
C LEU A 406 12.88 0.90 -15.71
N LEU A 407 13.39 1.86 -14.95
CA LEU A 407 13.36 3.30 -15.29
C LEU A 407 14.75 3.91 -15.09
N ASN A 408 15.28 4.53 -16.13
CA ASN A 408 16.49 5.34 -16.00
C ASN A 408 16.21 6.74 -15.42
N ASP A 409 17.25 7.46 -15.03
CA ASP A 409 17.13 8.79 -14.42
C ASP A 409 16.37 9.80 -15.29
N GLN A 410 16.52 9.75 -16.61
CA GLN A 410 15.80 10.64 -17.54
C GLN A 410 14.30 10.36 -17.49
N GLN A 411 13.89 9.10 -17.52
CA GLN A 411 12.50 8.67 -17.43
C GLN A 411 11.89 9.00 -16.07
N VAL A 412 12.64 8.79 -14.99
CA VAL A 412 12.22 9.17 -13.63
C VAL A 412 11.99 10.68 -13.54
N ASN A 413 12.91 11.50 -14.08
CA ASN A 413 12.77 12.95 -14.09
C ASN A 413 11.58 13.41 -14.96
N GLN A 414 11.34 12.76 -16.10
CA GLN A 414 10.19 13.03 -16.95
C GLN A 414 8.87 12.71 -16.23
N ILE A 415 8.77 11.54 -15.60
CA ILE A 415 7.60 11.16 -14.80
C ILE A 415 7.37 12.18 -13.68
N THR A 416 8.42 12.51 -12.91
CA THR A 416 8.34 13.44 -11.79
C THR A 416 7.85 14.81 -12.25
N LYS A 417 8.46 15.38 -13.30
CA LYS A 417 8.03 16.66 -13.88
C LYS A 417 6.57 16.65 -14.33
N ASN A 418 6.13 15.58 -14.97
CA ASN A 418 4.75 15.44 -15.42
C ASN A 418 3.76 15.25 -14.25
N LEU A 419 4.20 14.62 -13.15
CA LEU A 419 3.40 14.50 -11.92
C LEU A 419 3.32 15.83 -11.15
N GLU A 420 4.35 16.67 -11.20
CA GLU A 420 4.32 18.03 -10.64
C GLU A 420 3.41 18.96 -11.45
N ALA A 421 3.34 18.74 -12.75
CA ALA A 421 2.54 19.52 -13.69
C ALA A 421 1.24 18.80 -14.09
N LEU A 422 0.53 18.20 -13.12
CA LEU A 422 -0.76 17.51 -13.36
C LEU A 422 -1.90 18.48 -13.73
N GLU A 423 -1.57 19.73 -13.97
CA GLU A 423 -2.51 20.78 -14.44
C GLU A 423 -3.01 20.52 -15.87
#